data_f11acc720da717b338a7b4c98f412967
#
_entry.id   f11acc720da717b338a7b4c98f412967
#
_cell.length_a   1.000
_cell.length_b   1.000
_cell.length_c   1.000
_cell.angle_alpha   90.00
_cell.angle_beta   90.00
_cell.angle_gamma   90.00
#
_symmetry.space_group_name_H-M   'P 1'
#
loop_
_entity.id
_entity.type
_entity.pdbx_description
1 polymer ?
#
loop_
_entity_poly.entity_id
_entity_poly.type
_entity_poly.pdbx_seq_one_letter_code
_entity_poly.pdbx_strand_id
1 'polypeptide(L)'
;MKGIYLIGIIIIGVVIPLVLVMSYMDDSNTAQSEFVVFSNIQSIDISQNSVTLVGKTSVPVICKIEFSEYLEDPIFVSDEDVNNNPHTQHSVSIDDLNPRTRYNYQFQAYYDNTDFYSDIRTFTTLKN
;
A
#
# COMPACT_ATOMS: atom_id res chain seq x y z
N MET A 1 -23.43 46.53 36.09
CA MET A 1 -22.00 46.28 36.18
C MET A 1 -21.66 44.84 36.51
N LYS A 2 -22.28 44.27 37.50
CA LYS A 2 -22.01 42.85 37.84
C LYS A 2 -22.33 41.86 36.74
N GLY A 3 -23.33 42.12 35.89
CA GLY A 3 -23.70 41.24 34.81
C GLY A 3 -22.66 41.18 33.69
N ILE A 4 -21.87 42.18 33.49
CA ILE A 4 -20.84 42.21 32.45
C ILE A 4 -19.70 41.27 32.79
N TYR A 5 -19.34 41.18 34.07
CA TYR A 5 -18.28 40.26 34.49
C TYR A 5 -18.68 38.79 34.32
N LEU A 6 -19.93 38.44 34.58
CA LEU A 6 -20.42 37.11 34.41
C LEU A 6 -20.41 36.66 32.93
N ILE A 7 -20.75 37.58 32.02
CA ILE A 7 -20.72 37.28 30.59
C ILE A 7 -19.29 37.02 30.12
N GLY A 8 -18.33 37.80 30.60
CA GLY A 8 -16.92 37.60 30.24
C GLY A 8 -16.36 36.26 30.70
N ILE A 9 -16.73 35.82 31.87
CA ILE A 9 -16.28 34.52 32.41
C ILE A 9 -16.85 33.36 31.59
N ILE A 10 -18.11 33.45 31.17
CA ILE A 10 -18.76 32.42 30.35
C ILE A 10 -18.06 32.28 29.01
N ILE A 11 -17.70 33.41 28.37
CA ILE A 11 -17.00 33.37 27.08
C ILE A 11 -15.64 32.69 27.18
N ILE A 12 -14.89 32.98 28.21
CA ILE A 12 -13.56 32.36 28.43
C ILE A 12 -13.72 30.84 28.67
N GLY A 13 -14.73 30.46 29.45
CA GLY A 13 -14.98 29.04 29.73
C GLY A 13 -15.37 28.23 28.50
N VAL A 14 -15.93 28.84 27.48
CA VAL A 14 -16.29 28.15 26.22
C VAL A 14 -15.07 27.98 25.31
N VAL A 15 -14.15 28.93 25.29
CA VAL A 15 -12.98 28.88 24.41
C VAL A 15 -12.00 27.80 24.82
N ILE A 16 -11.78 27.58 26.11
CA ILE A 16 -10.83 26.58 26.61
C ILE A 16 -11.20 25.14 26.19
N PRO A 17 -12.43 24.66 26.32
CA PRO A 17 -12.79 23.32 25.83
C PRO A 17 -12.59 23.12 24.34
N LEU A 18 -12.79 24.14 23.54
CA LEU A 18 -12.60 24.07 22.10
C LEU A 18 -11.15 23.80 21.72
N VAL A 19 -10.21 24.44 22.38
CA VAL A 19 -8.78 24.24 22.15
C VAL A 19 -8.36 22.80 22.51
N LEU A 20 -8.88 22.26 23.61
CA LEU A 20 -8.57 20.90 24.02
C LEU A 20 -9.07 19.86 23.00
N VAL A 21 -10.23 20.06 22.39
CA VAL A 21 -10.76 19.17 21.38
C VAL A 21 -9.86 19.16 20.14
N MET A 22 -9.33 20.28 19.74
CA MET A 22 -8.41 20.35 18.61
C MET A 22 -7.11 19.60 18.86
N SER A 23 -6.58 19.66 20.08
CA SER A 23 -5.38 18.92 20.46
C SER A 23 -5.59 17.39 20.36
N TYR A 24 -6.75 16.92 20.76
CA TYR A 24 -7.08 15.49 20.64
C TYR A 24 -7.16 15.04 19.17
N MET A 25 -7.65 15.88 18.30
CA MET A 25 -7.72 15.54 16.87
C MET A 25 -6.33 15.42 16.24
N ASP A 26 -5.38 16.25 16.65
CA ASP A 26 -4.01 16.16 16.16
C ASP A 26 -3.35 14.86 16.59
N ASP A 27 -3.56 14.41 17.82
CA ASP A 27 -3.03 13.14 18.32
C ASP A 27 -3.63 11.94 17.56
N SER A 28 -4.89 12.01 17.19
CA SER A 28 -5.54 10.94 16.42
C SER A 28 -4.94 10.78 15.03
N ASN A 29 -4.54 11.87 14.40
CA ASN A 29 -3.95 11.84 13.07
C ASN A 29 -2.57 11.21 13.05
N THR A 30 -1.78 11.35 14.10
CA THR A 30 -0.46 10.73 14.19
C THR A 30 -0.53 9.21 14.38
N ALA A 31 -1.60 8.68 14.95
CA ALA A 31 -1.76 7.26 15.18
C ALA A 31 -2.15 6.47 13.92
N GLN A 32 -2.52 7.13 12.82
CA GLN A 32 -3.02 6.49 11.60
C GLN A 32 -2.00 6.40 10.48
N SER A 33 -0.72 6.65 10.74
CA SER A 33 0.30 6.73 9.70
C SER A 33 0.94 5.40 9.31
N GLU A 34 0.47 4.27 9.84
CA GLU A 34 1.11 2.98 9.61
C GLU A 34 0.36 2.13 8.59
N PHE A 35 0.30 2.61 7.35
CA PHE A 35 -0.21 1.84 6.23
C PHE A 35 0.89 1.54 5.24
N VAL A 36 0.80 0.38 4.60
CA VAL A 36 1.62 0.09 3.45
C VAL A 36 0.91 0.65 2.22
N VAL A 37 1.53 1.63 1.59
CA VAL A 37 1.02 2.22 0.35
C VAL A 37 1.88 1.73 -0.80
N PHE A 38 1.25 1.13 -1.80
CA PHE A 38 1.92 0.67 -3.00
C PHE A 38 1.92 1.78 -4.05
N SER A 39 3.03 1.90 -4.77
CA SER A 39 3.16 2.87 -5.86
C SER A 39 4.03 2.30 -6.97
N ASN A 40 3.95 2.90 -8.15
CA ASN A 40 4.76 2.51 -9.31
C ASN A 40 4.66 1.02 -9.64
N ILE A 41 3.48 0.43 -9.44
CA ILE A 41 3.22 -0.95 -9.80
C ILE A 41 3.15 -1.05 -11.33
N GLN A 42 4.03 -1.83 -11.94
CA GLN A 42 4.04 -1.98 -13.38
C GLN A 42 4.70 -3.29 -13.81
N SER A 43 4.36 -3.70 -15.01
CA SER A 43 5.00 -4.82 -15.69
C SER A 43 5.94 -4.26 -16.74
N ILE A 44 7.18 -4.73 -16.72
CA ILE A 44 8.22 -4.28 -17.64
C ILE A 44 8.89 -5.50 -18.27
N ASP A 45 9.69 -5.26 -19.31
CA ASP A 45 10.44 -6.30 -20.02
C ASP A 45 9.54 -7.49 -20.42
N ILE A 46 8.35 -7.17 -20.91
CA ILE A 46 7.40 -8.18 -21.36
C ILE A 46 7.92 -8.82 -22.63
N SER A 47 8.00 -10.15 -22.62
CA SER A 47 8.36 -10.95 -23.78
C SER A 47 7.22 -11.90 -24.13
N GLN A 48 7.49 -12.85 -25.02
CA GLN A 48 6.51 -13.89 -25.35
C GLN A 48 6.35 -14.92 -24.20
N ASN A 49 7.33 -15.02 -23.30
CA ASN A 49 7.32 -16.04 -22.26
C ASN A 49 7.84 -15.57 -20.92
N SER A 50 8.03 -14.27 -20.71
CA SER A 50 8.54 -13.73 -19.47
C SER A 50 8.08 -12.31 -19.21
N VAL A 51 8.19 -11.88 -17.96
CA VAL A 51 7.87 -10.51 -17.53
C VAL A 51 8.66 -10.20 -16.27
N THR A 52 8.91 -8.93 -16.03
CA THR A 52 9.39 -8.43 -14.74
C THR A 52 8.31 -7.54 -14.14
N LEU A 53 7.89 -7.87 -12.93
CA LEU A 53 6.90 -7.10 -12.18
C LEU A 53 7.64 -6.27 -11.14
N VAL A 54 7.39 -4.97 -11.13
CA VAL A 54 8.06 -4.06 -10.21
C VAL A 54 7.04 -3.24 -9.44
N GLY A 55 7.41 -2.82 -8.24
CA GLY A 55 6.57 -1.99 -7.40
C GLY A 55 7.36 -1.37 -6.28
N LYS A 56 6.75 -0.41 -5.62
CA LYS A 56 7.36 0.31 -4.52
C LYS A 56 6.39 0.38 -3.35
N THR A 57 6.90 0.26 -2.13
CA THR A 57 6.10 0.39 -0.91
C THR A 57 6.57 1.58 -0.09
N SER A 58 5.65 2.16 0.69
CA SER A 58 5.93 3.33 1.53
C SER A 58 6.83 3.01 2.71
N VAL A 59 6.84 1.75 3.15
CA VAL A 59 7.65 1.27 4.28
C VAL A 59 8.40 0.01 3.85
N PRO A 60 9.54 -0.30 4.50
CA PRO A 60 10.26 -1.54 4.18
C PRO A 60 9.45 -2.76 4.56
N VAL A 61 9.20 -3.63 3.60
CA VAL A 61 8.45 -4.88 3.78
C VAL A 61 9.02 -5.95 2.86
N ILE A 62 8.64 -7.20 3.13
CA ILE A 62 8.85 -8.30 2.20
C ILE A 62 7.54 -8.55 1.48
N CYS A 63 7.58 -8.56 0.15
CA CYS A 63 6.40 -8.74 -0.68
C CYS A 63 6.34 -10.13 -1.29
N LYS A 64 5.12 -10.57 -1.51
CA LYS A 64 4.79 -11.70 -2.39
C LYS A 64 3.96 -11.15 -3.54
N ILE A 65 3.96 -11.87 -4.65
CA ILE A 65 3.12 -11.54 -5.80
C ILE A 65 2.12 -12.68 -5.99
N GLU A 66 0.86 -12.34 -5.96
CA GLU A 66 -0.21 -13.22 -6.34
C GLU A 66 -0.38 -13.08 -7.86
N PHE A 67 -0.22 -14.17 -8.58
CA PHE A 67 -0.08 -14.16 -10.03
C PHE A 67 -0.89 -15.29 -10.65
N SER A 68 -1.60 -15.02 -11.72
CA SER A 68 -2.40 -16.04 -12.39
C SER A 68 -2.67 -15.68 -13.85
N GLU A 69 -2.89 -16.70 -14.68
CA GLU A 69 -3.58 -16.49 -15.95
C GLU A 69 -5.01 -15.99 -15.66
N TYR A 70 -5.54 -15.25 -16.61
CA TYR A 70 -6.90 -14.73 -16.48
C TYR A 70 -7.90 -15.86 -16.23
N LEU A 71 -8.65 -15.78 -15.15
CA LEU A 71 -9.66 -16.75 -14.71
C LEU A 71 -9.11 -18.10 -14.21
N GLU A 72 -7.81 -18.19 -13.98
CA GLU A 72 -7.19 -19.40 -13.41
C GLU A 72 -6.86 -19.18 -11.93
N ASP A 73 -6.53 -20.27 -11.24
CA ASP A 73 -6.14 -20.21 -9.84
C ASP A 73 -4.81 -19.50 -9.67
N PRO A 74 -4.68 -18.61 -8.68
CA PRO A 74 -3.45 -17.86 -8.49
C PRO A 74 -2.34 -18.72 -7.87
N ILE A 75 -1.10 -18.36 -8.20
CA ILE A 75 0.09 -18.85 -7.53
C ILE A 75 0.78 -17.67 -6.84
N PHE A 76 1.63 -17.98 -5.88
CA PHE A 76 2.39 -16.96 -5.15
C PHE A 76 3.85 -17.03 -5.53
N VAL A 77 4.43 -15.89 -5.86
CA VAL A 77 5.84 -15.76 -6.19
C VAL A 77 6.47 -14.78 -5.21
N SER A 78 7.59 -15.17 -4.63
CA SER A 78 8.29 -14.31 -3.67
C SER A 78 9.13 -13.26 -4.38
N ASP A 79 9.27 -12.12 -3.72
CA ASP A 79 10.16 -11.05 -4.11
C ASP A 79 11.61 -11.54 -4.22
N GLU A 80 12.39 -10.92 -5.11
CA GLU A 80 13.77 -11.34 -5.42
C GLU A 80 14.82 -10.88 -4.40
N ASP A 81 14.44 -10.58 -3.19
CA ASP A 81 15.43 -10.29 -2.16
C ASP A 81 15.99 -11.59 -1.59
N VAL A 82 17.18 -11.95 -2.02
CA VAL A 82 17.87 -13.17 -1.59
C VAL A 82 18.15 -13.24 -0.10
N ASN A 83 18.16 -12.11 0.60
CA ASN A 83 18.43 -12.05 2.03
C ASN A 83 17.18 -11.99 2.88
N ASN A 84 16.01 -11.93 2.27
CA ASN A 84 14.73 -11.75 2.97
C ASN A 84 14.68 -10.55 3.90
N ASN A 85 15.43 -9.50 3.58
CA ASN A 85 15.41 -8.26 4.34
C ASN A 85 14.29 -7.36 3.85
N PRO A 86 13.56 -6.70 4.76
CA PRO A 86 12.54 -5.74 4.33
C PRO A 86 13.16 -4.62 3.50
N HIS A 87 12.45 -4.23 2.44
CA HIS A 87 12.90 -3.18 1.53
C HIS A 87 11.69 -2.48 0.92
N THR A 88 11.94 -1.36 0.21
CA THR A 88 10.86 -0.55 -0.37
C THR A 88 10.71 -0.72 -1.88
N GLN A 89 11.75 -1.21 -2.56
CA GLN A 89 11.68 -1.46 -4.00
C GLN A 89 11.61 -2.96 -4.23
N HIS A 90 10.61 -3.38 -4.99
CA HIS A 90 10.30 -4.79 -5.21
C HIS A 90 10.37 -5.13 -6.68
N SER A 91 10.92 -6.30 -6.99
CA SER A 91 11.07 -6.79 -8.35
C SER A 91 10.94 -8.31 -8.35
N VAL A 92 10.21 -8.83 -9.34
CA VAL A 92 10.05 -10.27 -9.53
C VAL A 92 10.09 -10.56 -11.02
N SER A 93 10.96 -11.48 -11.43
CA SER A 93 11.01 -11.97 -12.80
C SER A 93 10.28 -13.31 -12.89
N ILE A 94 9.38 -13.43 -13.83
CA ILE A 94 8.59 -14.63 -14.04
C ILE A 94 8.82 -15.14 -15.45
N ASP A 95 9.23 -16.42 -15.54
CA ASP A 95 9.54 -17.09 -16.78
C ASP A 95 8.49 -18.17 -17.08
N ASP A 96 8.67 -18.86 -18.19
CA ASP A 96 7.82 -19.99 -18.61
C ASP A 96 6.36 -19.64 -18.79
N LEU A 97 6.10 -18.41 -19.22
CA LEU A 97 4.77 -17.93 -19.53
C LEU A 97 4.35 -18.37 -20.93
N ASN A 98 3.05 -18.45 -21.15
CA ASN A 98 2.49 -18.73 -22.47
C ASN A 98 2.45 -17.46 -23.30
N PRO A 99 2.73 -17.54 -24.64
CA PRO A 99 2.60 -16.38 -25.52
C PRO A 99 1.16 -15.94 -25.70
N ARG A 100 0.95 -14.68 -26.02
CA ARG A 100 -0.38 -14.08 -26.25
C ARG A 100 -1.37 -14.34 -25.13
N THR A 101 -0.89 -14.41 -23.90
CA THR A 101 -1.71 -14.78 -22.75
C THR A 101 -1.83 -13.61 -21.81
N ARG A 102 -3.04 -13.39 -21.32
CA ARG A 102 -3.34 -12.35 -20.35
C ARG A 102 -3.16 -12.90 -18.94
N TYR A 103 -2.41 -12.13 -18.13
CA TYR A 103 -2.12 -12.48 -16.74
C TYR A 103 -2.57 -11.36 -15.82
N ASN A 104 -2.99 -11.74 -14.63
CA ASN A 104 -3.31 -10.82 -13.54
C ASN A 104 -2.26 -10.96 -12.45
N TYR A 105 -1.96 -9.86 -11.77
CA TYR A 105 -1.05 -9.90 -10.64
C TYR A 105 -1.41 -8.84 -9.61
N GLN A 106 -0.96 -9.09 -8.39
CA GLN A 106 -1.21 -8.21 -7.24
C GLN A 106 -0.06 -8.40 -6.26
N PHE A 107 0.48 -7.29 -5.75
CA PHE A 107 1.47 -7.33 -4.68
C PHE A 107 0.77 -7.50 -3.35
N GLN A 108 1.37 -8.29 -2.47
CA GLN A 108 0.93 -8.52 -1.11
C GLN A 108 2.09 -8.25 -0.17
N ALA A 109 1.88 -7.42 0.84
CA ALA A 109 2.87 -7.12 1.87
C ALA A 109 2.29 -7.44 3.24
N TYR A 110 3.10 -8.03 4.10
CA TYR A 110 2.74 -8.27 5.49
C TYR A 110 3.49 -7.26 6.36
N TYR A 111 2.75 -6.47 7.10
CA TYR A 111 3.31 -5.42 7.94
C TYR A 111 2.44 -5.20 9.17
N ASP A 112 3.07 -5.19 10.35
CA ASP A 112 2.37 -4.96 11.63
C ASP A 112 1.17 -5.88 11.80
N ASN A 113 1.38 -7.19 11.61
CA ASN A 113 0.36 -8.25 11.73
C ASN A 113 -0.84 -8.07 10.79
N THR A 114 -0.67 -7.36 9.70
CA THR A 114 -1.74 -7.09 8.74
C THR A 114 -1.25 -7.33 7.32
N ASP A 115 -2.09 -7.94 6.49
CA ASP A 115 -1.82 -8.08 5.06
C ASP A 115 -2.33 -6.86 4.31
N PHE A 116 -1.48 -6.31 3.44
CA PHE A 116 -1.83 -5.20 2.57
C PHE A 116 -1.69 -5.63 1.11
N TYR A 117 -2.58 -5.15 0.26
CA TYR A 117 -2.64 -5.55 -1.15
C TYR A 117 -2.60 -4.32 -2.04
N SER A 118 -1.89 -4.44 -3.15
CA SER A 118 -1.97 -3.46 -4.22
C SER A 118 -3.24 -3.67 -5.05
N ASP A 119 -3.49 -2.74 -5.97
CA ASP A 119 -4.50 -2.96 -6.99
C ASP A 119 -4.12 -4.16 -7.86
N ILE A 120 -5.12 -4.86 -8.37
CA ILE A 120 -4.91 -5.93 -9.33
C ILE A 120 -4.57 -5.30 -10.68
N ARG A 121 -3.45 -5.75 -11.27
CA ARG A 121 -2.98 -5.27 -12.57
C ARG A 121 -2.95 -6.42 -13.55
N THR A 122 -2.92 -6.07 -14.82
CA THR A 122 -2.86 -7.06 -15.90
C THR A 122 -1.76 -6.72 -16.88
N PHE A 123 -1.26 -7.75 -17.55
CA PHE A 123 -0.42 -7.61 -18.73
C PHE A 123 -0.69 -8.75 -19.68
N THR A 124 -0.25 -8.61 -20.91
CA THR A 124 -0.38 -9.65 -21.94
C THR A 124 0.99 -9.91 -22.52
N THR A 125 1.38 -11.19 -22.58
CA THR A 125 2.65 -11.59 -23.20
C THR A 125 2.60 -11.33 -24.70
N LEU A 126 3.77 -11.20 -25.29
CA LEU A 126 3.88 -10.98 -26.71
C LEU A 126 3.59 -12.27 -27.47
N LYS A 127 3.21 -12.11 -28.73
CA LYS A 127 3.02 -13.27 -29.60
C LYS A 127 4.37 -13.76 -30.15
N ASN A 128 4.37 -15.02 -30.56
CA ASN A 128 5.54 -15.63 -31.16
C ASN A 128 5.99 -14.90 -32.42
#